data_3d28fc759e0527456bbddd21dce80df7
#
_entry.id   3d28fc759e0527456bbddd21dce80df7
#
_cell.length_a   1.000
_cell.length_b   1.000
_cell.length_c   1.000
_cell.angle_alpha   90.00
_cell.angle_beta   90.00
_cell.angle_gamma   90.00
#
_symmetry.space_group_name_H-M   'P 1'
#
loop_
_entity.id
_entity.type
_entity.pdbx_description
1 polymer ?
#
loop_
_entity_poly.entity_id
_entity_poly.type
_entity_poly.pdbx_seq_one_letter_code
_entity_poly.pdbx_strand_id
1 'polypeptide(L)'
;AVVNKSTKLLIGPGVLVNPDITLNEATKYDALNRLVVDKSCAIIEKKHIESDKSGFLASKVGSTGSGTGPANSDRIMRIAKLAKDIDIFQNYIDDVPDIVNSTIDSGNDVLVEGTQGTFLSLYFGNYPFVTSKDVTASAICSDIGLGPKKVDDVIVIFKAFVTRVGEGPFTGEL
;
A
#
# COMPACT_ATOMS: atom_id res chain seq x y z
N ALA A 1 -11.48 -6.22 6.42
CA ALA A 1 -11.06 -5.85 7.79
C ALA A 1 -12.02 -4.84 8.45
N VAL A 2 -12.44 -3.76 7.77
CA VAL A 2 -13.28 -2.68 8.39
C VAL A 2 -14.63 -3.15 8.90
N VAL A 3 -15.20 -4.22 8.35
CA VAL A 3 -16.50 -4.79 8.74
C VAL A 3 -16.42 -5.45 10.11
N ASN A 4 -15.34 -6.13 10.42
CA ASN A 4 -15.11 -6.72 11.74
C ASN A 4 -14.65 -5.66 12.72
N LYS A 5 -15.51 -5.28 13.66
CA LYS A 5 -15.27 -4.20 14.61
C LYS A 5 -14.22 -4.50 15.69
N SER A 6 -13.86 -5.77 15.90
CA SER A 6 -12.80 -6.17 16.83
C SER A 6 -11.40 -6.17 16.21
N THR A 7 -11.29 -6.09 14.88
CA THR A 7 -10.00 -6.14 14.19
C THR A 7 -9.30 -4.80 14.23
N LYS A 8 -8.06 -4.76 14.72
CA LYS A 8 -7.15 -3.61 14.60
C LYS A 8 -6.75 -3.43 13.15
N LEU A 9 -6.69 -2.21 12.66
CA LEU A 9 -6.37 -1.87 11.27
C LEU A 9 -5.00 -1.24 11.22
N LEU A 10 -4.04 -1.90 10.59
CA LEU A 10 -2.64 -1.49 10.55
C LEU A 10 -2.23 -1.13 9.12
N ILE A 11 -1.56 0.00 8.95
CA ILE A 11 -0.94 0.42 7.69
C ILE A 11 0.57 0.37 7.90
N GLY A 12 1.24 -0.57 7.24
CA GLY A 12 2.67 -0.84 7.42
C GLY A 12 3.61 0.19 6.78
N PRO A 13 4.89 0.23 7.18
CA PRO A 13 5.87 1.25 6.79
C PRO A 13 6.15 1.33 5.30
N GLY A 14 5.95 0.24 4.55
CA GLY A 14 6.13 0.19 3.09
C GLY A 14 4.95 0.75 2.30
N VAL A 15 3.88 1.20 2.95
CA VAL A 15 2.68 1.74 2.29
C VAL A 15 2.81 3.25 2.08
N LEU A 16 2.29 3.72 0.95
CA LEU A 16 2.11 5.14 0.66
C LEU A 16 0.73 5.58 1.14
N VAL A 17 0.65 6.68 1.87
CA VAL A 17 -0.59 7.13 2.51
C VAL A 17 -0.98 8.52 2.03
N ASN A 18 -2.22 8.65 1.55
CA ASN A 18 -2.86 9.94 1.36
C ASN A 18 -3.66 10.27 2.63
N PRO A 19 -3.31 11.32 3.39
CA PRO A 19 -3.94 11.61 4.67
C PRO A 19 -5.45 11.83 4.58
N ASP A 20 -5.89 12.62 3.60
CA ASP A 20 -7.31 12.95 3.44
C ASP A 20 -8.14 11.71 3.11
N ILE A 21 -7.66 10.87 2.18
CA ILE A 21 -8.35 9.63 1.79
C ILE A 21 -8.41 8.68 2.98
N THR A 22 -7.28 8.46 3.66
CA THR A 22 -7.20 7.51 4.77
C THR A 22 -8.16 7.88 5.91
N LEU A 23 -8.17 9.15 6.33
CA LEU A 23 -9.04 9.58 7.43
C LEU A 23 -10.51 9.65 7.01
N ASN A 24 -10.81 10.05 5.78
CA ASN A 24 -12.18 10.02 5.26
C ASN A 24 -12.74 8.59 5.22
N GLU A 25 -11.94 7.62 4.75
CA GLU A 25 -12.34 6.21 4.75
C GLU A 25 -12.51 5.67 6.17
N ALA A 26 -11.55 5.93 7.06
CA ALA A 26 -11.64 5.49 8.44
C ALA A 26 -12.86 6.08 9.16
N THR A 27 -13.19 7.34 8.91
CA THR A 27 -14.39 8.00 9.44
C THR A 27 -15.66 7.37 8.88
N LYS A 28 -15.73 7.17 7.55
CA LYS A 28 -16.89 6.57 6.87
C LYS A 28 -17.26 5.19 7.42
N TYR A 29 -16.25 4.40 7.80
CA TYR A 29 -16.44 3.03 8.29
C TYR A 29 -16.39 2.92 9.82
N ASP A 30 -16.39 4.04 10.56
CA ASP A 30 -16.30 4.08 12.03
C ASP A 30 -15.09 3.23 12.52
N ALA A 31 -13.91 3.57 11.99
CA ALA A 31 -12.69 2.78 12.18
C ALA A 31 -11.52 3.58 12.78
N LEU A 32 -11.70 4.88 13.05
CA LEU A 32 -10.63 5.75 13.57
C LEU A 32 -10.03 5.24 14.89
N ASN A 33 -10.86 4.70 15.77
CA ASN A 33 -10.44 4.23 17.11
C ASN A 33 -9.58 2.96 17.08
N ARG A 34 -9.43 2.32 15.91
CA ARG A 34 -8.67 1.09 15.72
C ARG A 34 -7.69 1.18 14.55
N LEU A 35 -7.56 2.36 13.94
CA LEU A 35 -6.58 2.65 12.89
C LEU A 35 -5.21 2.92 13.51
N VAL A 36 -4.18 2.30 12.94
CA VAL A 36 -2.77 2.61 13.22
C VAL A 36 -2.05 2.79 11.89
N VAL A 37 -1.31 3.86 11.77
CA VAL A 37 -0.45 4.18 10.63
C VAL A 37 1.00 4.11 11.10
N ASP A 38 1.84 3.36 10.42
CA ASP A 38 3.25 3.32 10.78
C ASP A 38 3.91 4.70 10.62
N LYS A 39 4.70 5.09 11.59
CA LYS A 39 5.44 6.36 11.63
C LYS A 39 6.28 6.62 10.38
N SER A 40 6.68 5.55 9.67
CA SER A 40 7.55 5.58 8.49
C SER A 40 6.80 5.51 7.17
N CYS A 41 5.46 5.44 7.15
CA CYS A 41 4.70 5.53 5.91
C CYS A 41 5.04 6.82 5.16
N ALA A 42 5.31 6.72 3.86
CA ALA A 42 5.52 7.93 3.06
C ALA A 42 4.19 8.54 2.61
N ILE A 43 4.16 9.86 2.59
CA ILE A 43 2.94 10.64 2.32
C ILE A 43 2.79 10.94 0.83
N ILE A 44 1.61 10.68 0.30
CA ILE A 44 1.21 11.16 -1.02
C ILE A 44 0.76 12.61 -0.86
N GLU A 45 1.56 13.54 -1.34
CA GLU A 45 1.26 14.97 -1.34
C GLU A 45 0.56 15.38 -2.65
N LYS A 46 -0.07 16.55 -2.65
CA LYS A 46 -0.73 17.13 -3.83
C LYS A 46 0.19 17.21 -5.06
N LYS A 47 1.46 17.61 -4.85
CA LYS A 47 2.48 17.66 -5.92
C LYS A 47 2.66 16.30 -6.63
N HIS A 48 2.55 15.18 -5.89
CA HIS A 48 2.68 13.84 -6.48
C HIS A 48 1.50 13.50 -7.39
N ILE A 49 0.29 13.86 -6.96
CA ILE A 49 -0.95 13.67 -7.75
C ILE A 49 -0.91 14.52 -9.01
N GLU A 50 -0.48 15.77 -8.90
CA GLU A 50 -0.34 16.69 -10.04
C GLU A 50 0.70 16.19 -11.04
N SER A 51 1.86 15.75 -10.56
CA SER A 51 2.92 15.17 -11.39
C SER A 51 2.47 13.88 -12.09
N ASP A 52 1.74 13.01 -11.39
CA ASP A 52 1.24 11.76 -11.93
C ASP A 52 0.19 11.98 -13.03
N LYS A 53 -0.65 13.02 -12.90
CA LYS A 53 -1.68 13.37 -13.87
C LYS A 53 -1.19 14.13 -15.11
N SER A 54 -0.03 14.77 -15.04
CA SER A 54 0.46 15.66 -16.10
C SER A 54 1.76 15.19 -16.77
N GLY A 55 2.44 14.20 -16.20
CA GLY A 55 3.78 13.79 -16.60
C GLY A 55 3.81 12.60 -17.57
N PHE A 56 5.00 12.02 -17.70
CA PHE A 56 5.28 10.81 -18.48
C PHE A 56 4.37 9.63 -18.10
N LEU A 57 4.09 9.47 -16.81
CA LEU A 57 3.25 8.39 -16.30
C LEU A 57 1.81 8.48 -16.86
N ALA A 58 1.25 9.67 -16.94
CA ALA A 58 -0.08 9.87 -17.54
C ALA A 58 -0.07 9.62 -19.04
N SER A 59 0.92 10.17 -19.77
CA SER A 59 0.93 10.21 -21.23
C SER A 59 1.44 8.94 -21.90
N LYS A 60 2.27 8.14 -21.23
CA LYS A 60 2.96 6.96 -21.81
C LYS A 60 2.69 5.65 -21.09
N VAL A 61 2.25 5.70 -19.83
CA VAL A 61 2.00 4.51 -19.02
C VAL A 61 0.51 4.35 -18.68
N GLY A 62 -0.28 5.42 -18.84
CA GLY A 62 -1.71 5.40 -18.48
C GLY A 62 -1.92 5.20 -16.98
N SER A 63 -1.15 5.92 -16.16
CA SER A 63 -1.27 5.88 -14.70
C SER A 63 -2.67 6.26 -14.24
N THR A 64 -3.08 5.72 -13.08
CA THR A 64 -4.36 6.07 -12.43
C THR A 64 -4.40 7.50 -11.88
N GLY A 65 -3.26 8.21 -11.87
CA GLY A 65 -3.17 9.59 -11.38
C GLY A 65 -3.31 9.72 -9.85
N SER A 66 -3.03 8.64 -9.13
CA SER A 66 -3.11 8.60 -7.65
C SER A 66 -1.88 9.17 -6.93
N GLY A 67 -0.81 9.46 -7.66
CA GLY A 67 0.45 10.01 -7.12
C GLY A 67 1.40 8.97 -6.53
N THR A 68 1.11 7.67 -6.68
CA THR A 68 1.93 6.62 -6.07
C THR A 68 3.34 6.53 -6.68
N GLY A 69 3.47 6.65 -7.98
CA GLY A 69 4.77 6.64 -8.67
C GLY A 69 5.70 7.76 -8.17
N PRO A 70 5.30 9.03 -8.27
CA PRO A 70 6.08 10.15 -7.77
C PRO A 70 6.38 10.08 -6.26
N ALA A 71 5.43 9.63 -5.43
CA ALA A 71 5.64 9.49 -3.99
C ALA A 71 6.67 8.39 -3.65
N ASN A 72 6.65 7.26 -4.38
CA ASN A 72 7.69 6.24 -4.25
C ASN A 72 9.06 6.75 -4.71
N SER A 73 9.11 7.54 -5.77
CA SER A 73 10.35 8.19 -6.21
C SER A 73 10.94 9.06 -5.10
N ASP A 74 10.14 9.93 -4.49
CA ASP A 74 10.58 10.76 -3.35
C ASP A 74 11.05 9.89 -2.17
N ARG A 75 10.39 8.74 -1.91
CA ARG A 75 10.81 7.79 -0.87
C ARG A 75 12.20 7.21 -1.15
N ILE A 76 12.45 6.78 -2.39
CA ILE A 76 13.74 6.21 -2.82
C ILE A 76 14.83 7.27 -2.77
N MET A 77 14.51 8.51 -3.16
CA MET A 77 15.42 9.66 -3.08
C MET A 77 15.63 10.17 -1.65
N ARG A 78 14.89 9.65 -0.67
CA ARG A 78 14.95 9.98 0.77
C ARG A 78 14.55 11.43 1.08
N ILE A 79 13.65 11.98 0.29
CA ILE A 79 13.10 13.35 0.44
C ILE A 79 11.59 13.33 0.73
N ALA A 80 10.98 12.15 0.83
CA ALA A 80 9.56 12.02 1.15
C ALA A 80 9.27 12.49 2.58
N LYS A 81 8.14 13.16 2.75
CA LYS A 81 7.55 13.32 4.09
C LYS A 81 7.04 11.98 4.60
N LEU A 82 7.18 11.75 5.88
CA LEU A 82 6.70 10.56 6.55
C LEU A 82 5.47 10.86 7.41
N ALA A 83 4.72 9.83 7.76
CA ALA A 83 3.50 9.99 8.57
C ALA A 83 3.79 10.67 9.92
N LYS A 84 4.94 10.42 10.53
CA LYS A 84 5.37 11.08 11.78
C LYS A 84 5.53 12.60 11.65
N ASP A 85 5.72 13.10 10.43
CA ASP A 85 5.94 14.52 10.15
C ASP A 85 4.62 15.27 9.86
N ILE A 86 3.48 14.58 9.97
CA ILE A 86 2.15 15.09 9.61
C ILE A 86 1.24 15.13 10.84
N ASP A 87 0.87 16.34 11.28
CA ASP A 87 0.10 16.57 12.52
C ASP A 87 -1.20 15.77 12.57
N ILE A 88 -1.89 15.64 11.43
CA ILE A 88 -3.18 14.95 11.33
C ILE A 88 -3.10 13.46 11.70
N PHE A 89 -1.90 12.86 11.66
CA PHE A 89 -1.69 11.46 12.02
C PHE A 89 -1.21 11.24 13.45
N GLN A 90 -0.89 12.28 14.22
CA GLN A 90 -0.27 12.14 15.54
C GLN A 90 -1.02 11.20 16.50
N ASN A 91 -2.35 11.15 16.41
CA ASN A 91 -3.16 10.27 17.25
C ASN A 91 -3.27 8.83 16.73
N TYR A 92 -2.71 8.53 15.56
CA TYR A 92 -2.83 7.24 14.85
C TYR A 92 -1.48 6.57 14.63
N ILE A 93 -0.37 7.21 15.05
CA ILE A 93 0.99 6.71 14.78
C ILE A 93 1.43 5.71 15.83
N ASP A 94 1.99 4.59 15.35
CA ASP A 94 2.69 3.62 16.18
C ASP A 94 3.74 2.87 15.34
N ASP A 95 4.42 1.90 15.94
CA ASP A 95 5.36 0.98 15.29
C ASP A 95 4.61 -0.28 14.82
N VAL A 96 4.19 -0.29 13.58
CA VAL A 96 3.41 -1.42 13.02
C VAL A 96 4.22 -2.71 12.94
N PRO A 97 5.50 -2.73 12.55
CA PRO A 97 6.34 -3.93 12.65
C PRO A 97 6.34 -4.55 14.04
N ASP A 98 6.48 -3.74 15.10
CA ASP A 98 6.47 -4.24 16.48
C ASP A 98 5.10 -4.83 16.84
N ILE A 99 4.02 -4.14 16.52
CA ILE A 99 2.64 -4.62 16.76
C ILE A 99 2.39 -5.94 16.04
N VAL A 100 2.76 -6.06 14.76
CA VAL A 100 2.55 -7.28 13.97
C VAL A 100 3.33 -8.44 14.58
N ASN A 101 4.61 -8.25 14.84
CA ASN A 101 5.45 -9.31 15.36
C ASN A 101 5.03 -9.75 16.78
N SER A 102 4.73 -8.82 17.67
CA SER A 102 4.26 -9.13 19.03
C SER A 102 2.89 -9.80 19.04
N THR A 103 2.01 -9.45 18.11
CA THR A 103 0.70 -10.10 17.93
C THR A 103 0.86 -11.57 17.58
N ILE A 104 1.73 -11.89 16.60
CA ILE A 104 2.03 -13.26 16.18
C ILE A 104 2.71 -14.03 17.32
N ASP A 105 3.71 -13.44 17.95
CA ASP A 105 4.46 -14.08 19.06
C ASP A 105 3.57 -14.37 20.28
N SER A 106 2.45 -13.66 20.41
CA SER A 106 1.42 -13.91 21.43
C SER A 106 0.38 -14.96 21.01
N GLY A 107 0.54 -15.60 19.85
CA GLY A 107 -0.36 -16.63 19.33
C GLY A 107 -1.67 -16.10 18.73
N ASN A 108 -1.71 -14.85 18.32
CA ASN A 108 -2.87 -14.26 17.64
C ASN A 108 -2.65 -14.18 16.13
N ASP A 109 -3.75 -14.17 15.38
CA ASP A 109 -3.74 -14.13 13.94
C ASP A 109 -3.50 -12.71 13.39
N VAL A 110 -2.70 -12.62 12.33
CA VAL A 110 -2.50 -11.42 11.55
C VAL A 110 -2.83 -11.72 10.09
N LEU A 111 -3.82 -11.04 9.54
CA LEU A 111 -4.13 -11.10 8.11
C LEU A 111 -3.45 -9.94 7.40
N VAL A 112 -2.56 -10.26 6.47
CA VAL A 112 -1.87 -9.26 5.64
C VAL A 112 -2.55 -9.20 4.26
N GLU A 113 -3.07 -8.03 3.93
CA GLU A 113 -3.73 -7.79 2.65
C GLU A 113 -2.79 -7.03 1.71
N GLY A 114 -2.44 -7.69 0.60
CA GLY A 114 -1.68 -7.06 -0.49
C GLY A 114 -2.58 -6.25 -1.42
N THR A 115 -1.95 -5.51 -2.32
CA THR A 115 -2.63 -4.67 -3.32
C THR A 115 -2.18 -5.02 -4.73
N GLN A 116 -2.88 -4.55 -5.75
CA GLN A 116 -2.68 -4.78 -7.18
C GLN A 116 -2.73 -6.28 -7.56
N GLY A 117 -1.61 -6.86 -7.91
CA GLY A 117 -1.43 -8.27 -8.32
C GLY A 117 -0.11 -8.46 -9.06
N THR A 118 0.38 -9.69 -9.15
CA THR A 118 1.73 -10.02 -9.65
C THR A 118 2.02 -9.44 -11.03
N PHE A 119 1.06 -9.40 -11.94
CA PHE A 119 1.25 -8.81 -13.28
C PHE A 119 1.38 -7.28 -13.28
N LEU A 120 1.17 -6.62 -12.15
CA LEU A 120 1.44 -5.20 -11.95
C LEU A 120 2.71 -4.95 -11.11
N SER A 121 3.43 -6.01 -10.69
CA SER A 121 4.71 -5.87 -10.01
C SER A 121 5.72 -5.12 -10.89
N LEU A 122 6.51 -4.25 -10.28
CA LEU A 122 7.59 -3.52 -10.94
C LEU A 122 8.61 -4.47 -11.61
N TYR A 123 8.81 -5.67 -11.05
CA TYR A 123 9.81 -6.63 -11.49
C TYR A 123 9.24 -7.76 -12.37
N PHE A 124 8.00 -8.18 -12.10
CA PHE A 124 7.40 -9.36 -12.73
C PHE A 124 6.23 -9.03 -13.66
N GLY A 125 5.82 -7.75 -13.70
CA GLY A 125 4.74 -7.29 -14.58
C GLY A 125 5.20 -6.91 -15.98
N ASN A 126 4.25 -6.48 -16.81
CA ASN A 126 4.51 -6.05 -18.19
C ASN A 126 5.03 -4.60 -18.19
N TYR A 127 6.31 -4.42 -17.91
CA TYR A 127 6.95 -3.10 -17.94
C TYR A 127 6.80 -2.39 -19.29
N PRO A 128 6.45 -1.09 -19.38
CA PRO A 128 6.34 -0.13 -18.26
C PRO A 128 4.94 -0.04 -17.61
N PHE A 129 3.99 -0.87 -18.00
CA PHE A 129 2.61 -0.86 -17.51
C PHE A 129 2.47 -1.59 -16.17
N VAL A 130 3.24 -1.16 -15.19
CA VAL A 130 3.35 -1.73 -13.84
C VAL A 130 3.15 -0.68 -12.76
N THR A 131 2.94 -1.11 -11.52
CA THR A 131 2.96 -0.19 -10.38
C THR A 131 4.40 0.14 -9.97
N SER A 132 4.57 1.11 -9.09
CA SER A 132 5.88 1.66 -8.71
C SER A 132 6.63 0.86 -7.65
N LYS A 133 6.18 -0.36 -7.35
CA LYS A 133 6.83 -1.26 -6.38
C LYS A 133 6.55 -2.73 -6.72
N ASP A 134 7.30 -3.62 -6.08
CA ASP A 134 6.93 -5.04 -6.08
C ASP A 134 5.71 -5.28 -5.18
N VAL A 135 4.81 -6.17 -5.63
CA VAL A 135 3.54 -6.50 -4.95
C VAL A 135 3.38 -8.01 -4.72
N THR A 136 4.50 -8.74 -4.75
CA THR A 136 4.53 -10.16 -4.39
C THR A 136 4.39 -10.34 -2.87
N ALA A 137 4.03 -11.54 -2.43
CA ALA A 137 3.92 -11.86 -1.00
C ALA A 137 5.22 -11.56 -0.24
N SER A 138 6.39 -11.82 -0.86
CA SER A 138 7.68 -11.52 -0.25
C SER A 138 7.90 -10.01 -0.02
N ALA A 139 7.51 -9.18 -0.99
CA ALA A 139 7.60 -7.73 -0.87
C ALA A 139 6.64 -7.19 0.20
N ILE A 140 5.43 -7.76 0.28
CA ILE A 140 4.44 -7.38 1.29
C ILE A 140 4.94 -7.69 2.70
N CYS A 141 5.63 -8.80 2.92
CA CYS A 141 6.29 -9.08 4.20
C CYS A 141 7.30 -7.98 4.58
N SER A 142 8.10 -7.53 3.61
CA SER A 142 9.03 -6.40 3.81
C SER A 142 8.29 -5.10 4.13
N ASP A 143 7.15 -4.84 3.47
CA ASP A 143 6.34 -3.63 3.68
C ASP A 143 5.79 -3.48 5.11
N ILE A 144 5.63 -4.58 5.83
CA ILE A 144 5.12 -4.61 7.21
C ILE A 144 6.17 -5.01 8.24
N GLY A 145 7.43 -5.22 7.84
CA GLY A 145 8.51 -5.63 8.72
C GLY A 145 8.37 -7.04 9.27
N LEU A 146 7.73 -7.95 8.52
CA LEU A 146 7.53 -9.35 8.91
C LEU A 146 8.61 -10.24 8.30
N GLY A 147 9.23 -11.07 9.13
CA GLY A 147 10.15 -12.10 8.66
C GLY A 147 9.41 -13.22 7.91
N PRO A 148 9.92 -13.70 6.75
CA PRO A 148 9.21 -14.68 5.92
C PRO A 148 8.95 -16.02 6.64
N LYS A 149 9.69 -16.36 7.68
CA LYS A 149 9.46 -17.55 8.49
C LYS A 149 8.25 -17.47 9.43
N LYS A 150 7.66 -16.29 9.58
CA LYS A 150 6.44 -16.07 10.38
C LYS A 150 5.17 -16.09 9.54
N VAL A 151 5.27 -16.45 8.27
CA VAL A 151 4.14 -16.60 7.35
C VAL A 151 3.74 -18.07 7.31
N ASP A 152 2.53 -18.39 7.75
CA ASP A 152 2.00 -19.75 7.72
C ASP A 152 1.43 -20.07 6.34
N ASP A 153 0.57 -19.17 5.81
CA ASP A 153 -0.12 -19.39 4.55
C ASP A 153 -0.04 -18.17 3.62
N VAL A 154 0.02 -18.44 2.32
CA VAL A 154 -0.11 -17.43 1.27
C VAL A 154 -1.36 -17.72 0.45
N ILE A 155 -2.38 -16.86 0.58
CA ILE A 155 -3.64 -16.99 -0.15
C ILE A 155 -3.57 -16.14 -1.39
N VAL A 156 -3.73 -16.78 -2.57
CA VAL A 156 -3.77 -16.08 -3.87
C VAL A 156 -5.21 -15.99 -4.35
N ILE A 157 -5.66 -14.77 -4.63
CA ILE A 157 -7.01 -14.52 -5.12
C ILE A 157 -6.95 -14.28 -6.63
N PHE A 158 -7.71 -15.07 -7.37
CA PHE A 158 -7.89 -14.94 -8.81
C PHE A 158 -9.26 -14.37 -9.14
N LYS A 159 -9.32 -13.55 -10.18
CA LYS A 159 -10.60 -13.17 -10.79
C LYS A 159 -11.02 -14.24 -11.81
N ALA A 160 -12.33 -14.45 -11.94
CA ALA A 160 -12.87 -15.35 -12.95
C ALA A 160 -12.65 -14.83 -14.39
N PHE A 161 -12.40 -13.53 -14.54
CA PHE A 161 -12.04 -12.89 -15.79
C PHE A 161 -11.02 -11.77 -15.52
N VAL A 162 -10.17 -11.50 -16.50
CA VAL A 162 -9.11 -10.49 -16.36
C VAL A 162 -9.73 -9.09 -16.31
N THR A 163 -9.29 -8.28 -15.36
CA THR A 163 -9.62 -6.85 -15.31
C THR A 163 -8.36 -6.04 -15.02
N ARG A 164 -8.31 -4.82 -15.53
CA ARG A 164 -7.23 -3.89 -15.29
C ARG A 164 -7.77 -2.48 -15.07
N VAL A 165 -7.14 -1.73 -14.18
CA VAL A 165 -7.32 -0.28 -14.06
C VAL A 165 -6.03 0.37 -14.56
N GLY A 166 -6.15 1.42 -15.38
CA GLY A 166 -5.03 1.99 -16.13
C GLY A 166 -4.81 1.29 -17.47
N GLU A 167 -3.93 1.83 -18.28
CA GLU A 167 -3.59 1.30 -19.61
C GLU A 167 -2.61 0.13 -19.53
N GLY A 168 -2.45 -0.57 -20.65
CA GLY A 168 -1.49 -1.64 -20.83
C GLY A 168 -2.12 -2.92 -21.38
N PRO A 169 -1.29 -3.84 -21.86
CA PRO A 169 -1.74 -5.07 -22.50
C PRO A 169 -2.46 -5.99 -21.49
N PHE A 170 -3.48 -6.68 -21.99
CA PHE A 170 -4.06 -7.84 -21.29
C PHE A 170 -3.32 -9.11 -21.71
N THR A 171 -3.04 -9.98 -20.75
CA THR A 171 -2.56 -11.32 -21.05
C THR A 171 -3.71 -12.13 -21.68
N GLY A 172 -3.54 -12.57 -22.93
CA GLY A 172 -4.55 -13.34 -23.66
C GLY A 172 -5.51 -12.51 -24.52
N GLU A 173 -5.25 -11.22 -24.77
CA GLU A 173 -5.86 -10.52 -25.90
C GLU A 173 -5.43 -11.18 -27.21
N LEU A 174 -6.42 -11.61 -28.03
CA LEU A 174 -6.25 -12.19 -29.35
C LEU A 174 -6.15 -11.08 -30.40
#